data_bacc909f79e062573ebe7db9babd73c7
#
_entry.id   bacc909f79e062573ebe7db9babd73c7
#
_cell.length_a   1.000
_cell.length_b   1.000
_cell.length_c   1.000
_cell.angle_alpha   90.00
_cell.angle_beta   90.00
_cell.angle_gamma   90.00
#
_symmetry.space_group_name_H-M   'P 1'
#
loop_
_entity.id
_entity.type
_entity.pdbx_description
1 polymer ?
#
loop_
_entity_poly.entity_id
_entity_poly.type
_entity_poly.pdbx_seq_one_letter_code
_entity_poly.pdbx_strand_id
1 'polypeptide(L)'
;MKITRRSLLQLAGLAGLGIFVPACREMFAQILFSPDAPLETSPPLPQNPFRAGSKSLVAIVRGEEVPRMVARAVDLIGGMARLGVAGARTLVKPNVVWGEPPPTTTDPRVVRAVAALAKAHGPASLAVGDMSAVLSLPTRPHLEKTGIAEAGREVGAEVLAFDEGEWVKVHPPKVEYAKTVYVARAAHEAERLISVPVIKTHRSASFSCALKNTVGCVHGKNKPWAYGNDGWEPAVAELNMAVRPHLFVVDGLQSMVQGGPWSGEAVPTGIIMASGDPIATDVVALGIIKAFGRWDMVTSKGVWDQVQIRRGIALGLGAGAPDEVELVTDDLTGGDPHFVTLLADIRRNVGLH
;
A
#
# COMPACT_ATOMS: atom_id res chain seq x y z
N MET A 1 9.36 -21.80 7.21
CA MET A 1 10.35 -22.63 6.50
C MET A 1 11.58 -22.73 7.38
N LYS A 2 11.87 -23.90 7.94
CA LYS A 2 13.11 -24.09 8.71
C LYS A 2 14.28 -24.02 7.73
N ILE A 3 15.13 -23.01 7.89
CA ILE A 3 16.36 -22.89 7.11
C ILE A 3 17.27 -24.04 7.56
N THR A 4 17.46 -25.05 6.71
CA THR A 4 18.36 -26.16 6.98
C THR A 4 19.82 -25.76 6.66
N ARG A 5 20.81 -26.47 7.24
CA ARG A 5 22.23 -26.30 6.87
C ARG A 5 22.46 -26.36 5.35
N ARG A 6 21.68 -27.17 4.64
CA ARG A 6 21.74 -27.32 3.18
C ARG A 6 21.22 -26.08 2.47
N SER A 7 20.13 -25.44 3.00
CA SER A 7 19.62 -24.17 2.47
C SER A 7 20.61 -23.01 2.71
N LEU A 8 21.34 -23.02 3.82
CA LEU A 8 22.41 -22.05 4.09
C LEU A 8 23.60 -22.21 3.13
N LEU A 9 24.00 -23.45 2.81
CA LEU A 9 25.07 -23.73 1.87
C LEU A 9 24.65 -23.40 0.42
N GLN A 10 23.40 -23.61 0.06
CA GLN A 10 22.85 -23.17 -1.23
C GLN A 10 22.80 -21.64 -1.32
N LEU A 11 22.41 -20.95 -0.24
CA LEU A 11 22.46 -19.50 -0.15
C LEU A 11 23.92 -18.97 -0.22
N ALA A 12 24.87 -19.63 0.41
CA ALA A 12 26.29 -19.27 0.34
C ALA A 12 26.88 -19.50 -1.07
N GLY A 13 26.46 -20.57 -1.78
CA GLY A 13 26.80 -20.80 -3.18
C GLY A 13 26.18 -19.75 -4.12
N LEU A 14 24.94 -19.37 -3.87
CA LEU A 14 24.26 -18.28 -4.60
C LEU A 14 24.88 -16.91 -4.26
N ALA A 15 25.34 -16.69 -3.01
CA ALA A 15 26.06 -15.48 -2.61
C ALA A 15 27.40 -15.34 -3.36
N GLY A 16 28.12 -16.46 -3.56
CA GLY A 16 29.33 -16.47 -4.40
C GLY A 16 29.05 -16.09 -5.86
N LEU A 17 27.94 -16.54 -6.43
CA LEU A 17 27.48 -16.14 -7.75
C LEU A 17 26.96 -14.69 -7.79
N GLY A 18 26.32 -14.23 -6.71
CA GLY A 18 25.74 -12.88 -6.59
C GLY A 18 26.77 -11.75 -6.57
N ILE A 19 28.05 -12.06 -6.25
CA ILE A 19 29.15 -11.08 -6.32
C ILE A 19 29.43 -10.67 -7.78
N PHE A 20 29.10 -11.52 -8.73
CA PHE A 20 29.35 -11.27 -10.16
C PHE A 20 28.17 -10.67 -10.93
N VAL A 21 26.95 -10.66 -10.34
CA VAL A 21 25.75 -10.08 -10.97
C VAL A 21 25.23 -8.93 -10.09
N PRO A 22 25.33 -7.66 -10.54
CA PRO A 22 24.98 -6.50 -9.72
C PRO A 22 23.57 -6.55 -9.10
N ALA A 23 22.56 -7.02 -9.84
CA ALA A 23 21.20 -7.18 -9.35
C ALA A 23 21.08 -8.17 -8.17
N CYS A 24 21.85 -9.27 -8.20
CA CYS A 24 21.87 -10.23 -7.11
C CYS A 24 22.57 -9.67 -5.86
N ARG A 25 23.55 -8.79 -6.03
CA ARG A 25 24.27 -8.16 -4.92
C ARG A 25 23.33 -7.34 -4.04
N GLU A 26 22.49 -6.50 -4.65
CA GLU A 26 21.52 -5.66 -3.92
C GLU A 26 20.52 -6.51 -3.14
N MET A 27 19.94 -7.52 -3.78
CA MET A 27 19.02 -8.46 -3.13
C MET A 27 19.67 -9.14 -1.91
N PHE A 28 20.90 -9.64 -2.04
CA PHE A 28 21.60 -10.30 -0.93
C PHE A 28 21.96 -9.32 0.18
N ALA A 29 22.36 -8.10 -0.14
CA ALA A 29 22.64 -7.07 0.83
C ALA A 29 21.40 -6.77 1.68
N GLN A 30 20.25 -6.61 1.05
CA GLN A 30 18.97 -6.36 1.72
C GLN A 30 18.50 -7.53 2.61
N ILE A 31 18.85 -8.77 2.27
CA ILE A 31 18.48 -9.95 3.07
C ILE A 31 19.47 -10.19 4.23
N LEU A 32 20.77 -10.12 3.97
CA LEU A 32 21.80 -10.57 4.89
C LEU A 32 22.22 -9.49 5.88
N PHE A 33 22.29 -8.23 5.47
CA PHE A 33 22.83 -7.15 6.27
C PHE A 33 21.75 -6.20 6.75
N SER A 34 21.89 -5.69 7.98
CA SER A 34 21.13 -4.56 8.44
C SER A 34 21.78 -3.28 7.88
N PRO A 35 20.98 -2.29 7.46
CA PRO A 35 21.55 -1.04 7.02
C PRO A 35 22.19 -0.30 8.20
N ASP A 36 23.19 0.51 7.94
CA ASP A 36 23.63 1.53 8.88
C ASP A 36 22.52 2.60 8.94
N ALA A 37 21.85 2.69 10.09
CA ALA A 37 20.65 3.51 10.23
C ALA A 37 20.60 4.13 11.62
N PRO A 38 20.54 5.47 11.74
CA PRO A 38 20.36 6.13 13.03
C PRO A 38 19.01 5.74 13.64
N LEU A 39 19.00 5.70 14.97
CA LEU A 39 17.77 5.48 15.72
C LEU A 39 16.97 6.78 15.76
N GLU A 40 15.73 6.69 15.26
CA GLU A 40 14.77 7.80 15.23
C GLU A 40 13.50 7.44 16.01
N THR A 41 12.75 8.45 16.41
CA THR A 41 11.47 8.26 17.09
C THR A 41 10.41 7.85 16.09
N SER A 42 9.63 6.81 16.42
CA SER A 42 8.43 6.48 15.61
C SER A 42 7.47 7.67 15.60
N PRO A 43 7.01 8.13 14.41
CA PRO A 43 6.08 9.24 14.35
C PRO A 43 4.75 8.89 15.05
N PRO A 44 3.97 9.85 15.56
CA PRO A 44 2.65 9.58 16.14
C PRO A 44 1.66 9.11 15.09
N LEU A 45 0.61 8.37 15.47
CA LEU A 45 -0.48 8.00 14.56
C LEU A 45 -1.12 9.27 13.99
N PRO A 46 -1.26 9.41 12.67
CA PRO A 46 -1.93 10.57 12.09
C PRO A 46 -3.40 10.58 12.50
N GLN A 47 -3.92 11.76 12.75
CA GLN A 47 -5.36 11.94 12.86
C GLN A 47 -5.97 11.81 11.46
N ASN A 48 -7.06 11.06 11.34
CA ASN A 48 -7.81 10.99 10.10
C ASN A 48 -8.72 12.23 9.95
N PRO A 49 -8.44 13.18 9.04
CA PRO A 49 -9.28 14.35 8.83
C PRO A 49 -10.51 14.07 7.96
N PHE A 50 -10.59 12.90 7.36
CA PHE A 50 -11.63 12.51 6.40
C PHE A 50 -12.73 11.69 7.09
N ARG A 51 -13.51 12.38 7.96
CA ARG A 51 -14.57 11.78 8.75
C ARG A 51 -15.86 12.57 8.64
N ALA A 52 -16.99 11.86 8.79
CA ALA A 52 -18.33 12.42 9.04
C ALA A 52 -18.74 11.99 10.45
N GLY A 53 -18.64 12.89 11.42
CA GLY A 53 -18.82 12.55 12.84
C GLY A 53 -17.84 11.49 13.31
N SER A 54 -18.35 10.37 13.82
CA SER A 54 -17.54 9.23 14.28
C SER A 54 -17.11 8.30 13.15
N LYS A 55 -17.63 8.43 11.93
CA LYS A 55 -17.39 7.50 10.82
C LYS A 55 -16.23 7.94 9.94
N SER A 56 -15.37 7.00 9.57
CA SER A 56 -14.34 7.17 8.54
C SER A 56 -14.99 7.11 7.16
N LEU A 57 -14.76 8.12 6.34
CA LEU A 57 -15.28 8.15 4.97
C LEU A 57 -14.41 7.28 4.06
N VAL A 58 -15.07 6.48 3.22
CA VAL A 58 -14.45 5.76 2.10
C VAL A 58 -15.20 6.14 0.84
N ALA A 59 -14.55 6.87 -0.05
CA ALA A 59 -15.09 7.18 -1.37
C ALA A 59 -14.86 6.04 -2.34
N ILE A 60 -15.84 5.76 -3.20
CA ILE A 60 -15.72 4.87 -4.35
C ILE A 60 -16.28 5.59 -5.56
N VAL A 61 -15.45 5.83 -6.56
CA VAL A 61 -15.84 6.52 -7.79
C VAL A 61 -15.66 5.59 -8.98
N ARG A 62 -16.72 5.41 -9.76
CA ARG A 62 -16.72 4.74 -11.06
C ARG A 62 -16.52 5.78 -12.17
N GLY A 63 -15.74 5.45 -13.18
CA GLY A 63 -15.53 6.37 -14.31
C GLY A 63 -14.57 5.81 -15.36
N GLU A 64 -14.25 6.64 -16.35
CA GLU A 64 -13.32 6.33 -17.44
C GLU A 64 -12.10 7.25 -17.42
N GLU A 65 -12.29 8.52 -17.00
CA GLU A 65 -11.25 9.54 -16.97
C GLU A 65 -10.54 9.54 -15.61
N VAL A 66 -9.37 8.90 -15.52
CA VAL A 66 -8.63 8.68 -14.26
C VAL A 66 -8.39 9.96 -13.46
N PRO A 67 -7.94 11.09 -14.05
CA PRO A 67 -7.75 12.32 -13.27
C PRO A 67 -9.04 12.83 -12.63
N ARG A 68 -10.18 12.73 -13.33
CA ARG A 68 -11.49 13.12 -12.83
C ARG A 68 -11.97 12.19 -11.71
N MET A 69 -11.73 10.88 -11.86
CA MET A 69 -12.06 9.89 -10.81
C MET A 69 -11.27 10.15 -9.53
N VAL A 70 -9.96 10.38 -9.64
CA VAL A 70 -9.07 10.67 -8.50
C VAL A 70 -9.51 11.95 -7.79
N ALA A 71 -9.69 13.05 -8.52
CA ALA A 71 -10.15 14.30 -7.95
C ALA A 71 -11.49 14.11 -7.22
N ARG A 72 -12.46 13.47 -7.89
CA ARG A 72 -13.78 13.23 -7.31
C ARG A 72 -13.76 12.36 -6.07
N ALA A 73 -12.96 11.29 -6.06
CA ALA A 73 -12.84 10.41 -4.88
C ALA A 73 -12.28 11.17 -3.67
N VAL A 74 -11.26 12.00 -3.88
CA VAL A 74 -10.69 12.84 -2.83
C VAL A 74 -11.67 13.93 -2.38
N ASP A 75 -12.40 14.55 -3.30
CA ASP A 75 -13.42 15.58 -2.98
C ASP A 75 -14.57 15.03 -2.15
N LEU A 76 -15.04 13.81 -2.45
CA LEU A 76 -16.11 13.15 -1.71
C LEU A 76 -15.80 12.93 -0.22
N ILE A 77 -14.53 12.76 0.13
CA ILE A 77 -14.10 12.64 1.54
C ILE A 77 -13.75 13.99 2.17
N GLY A 78 -13.83 15.09 1.42
CA GLY A 78 -13.63 16.46 1.92
C GLY A 78 -12.46 17.22 1.31
N GLY A 79 -11.79 16.67 0.30
CA GLY A 79 -10.79 17.34 -0.53
C GLY A 79 -9.36 17.31 0.00
N MET A 80 -8.39 17.46 -0.91
CA MET A 80 -6.96 17.44 -0.63
C MET A 80 -6.53 18.53 0.37
N ALA A 81 -7.22 19.65 0.44
CA ALA A 81 -6.93 20.73 1.39
C ALA A 81 -6.96 20.24 2.86
N ARG A 82 -7.84 19.29 3.19
CA ARG A 82 -7.90 18.70 4.55
C ARG A 82 -6.65 17.92 4.92
N LEU A 83 -5.91 17.43 3.93
CA LEU A 83 -4.64 16.72 4.18
C LEU A 83 -3.54 17.68 4.66
N GLY A 84 -3.64 18.97 4.35
CA GLY A 84 -2.62 19.96 4.74
C GLY A 84 -1.32 19.78 3.96
N VAL A 85 -1.41 19.61 2.65
CA VAL A 85 -0.26 19.44 1.73
C VAL A 85 0.54 20.73 1.59
N ALA A 86 -0.11 21.91 1.70
CA ALA A 86 0.53 23.21 1.50
C ALA A 86 1.75 23.38 2.42
N GLY A 87 2.91 23.64 1.83
CA GLY A 87 4.18 23.83 2.53
C GLY A 87 4.80 22.58 3.15
N ALA A 88 4.18 21.40 2.98
CA ALA A 88 4.66 20.14 3.56
C ALA A 88 5.56 19.35 2.59
N ARG A 89 6.54 18.60 3.13
CA ARG A 89 7.25 17.56 2.38
C ARG A 89 6.28 16.41 2.12
N THR A 90 5.89 16.22 0.85
CA THR A 90 4.87 15.27 0.44
C THR A 90 5.47 14.12 -0.37
N LEU A 91 5.15 12.90 0.03
CA LEU A 91 5.53 11.67 -0.67
C LEU A 91 4.29 10.95 -1.17
N VAL A 92 4.24 10.66 -2.46
CA VAL A 92 3.27 9.77 -3.08
C VAL A 92 3.92 8.39 -3.21
N LYS A 93 3.34 7.38 -2.58
CA LYS A 93 3.87 6.03 -2.57
C LYS A 93 2.96 5.08 -3.36
N PRO A 94 3.32 4.73 -4.60
CA PRO A 94 2.62 3.70 -5.38
C PRO A 94 2.85 2.30 -4.79
N ASN A 95 2.36 1.27 -5.49
CA ASN A 95 2.73 -0.12 -5.28
C ASN A 95 3.54 -0.61 -6.50
N VAL A 96 4.82 -0.88 -6.32
CA VAL A 96 5.74 -1.38 -7.36
C VAL A 96 6.40 -2.67 -6.88
N VAL A 97 5.63 -3.77 -6.92
CA VAL A 97 6.18 -5.08 -6.49
C VAL A 97 7.25 -5.58 -7.45
N TRP A 98 7.02 -5.36 -8.73
CA TRP A 98 7.86 -5.77 -9.84
C TRP A 98 7.58 -4.87 -11.04
N GLY A 99 8.38 -5.00 -12.12
CA GLY A 99 8.21 -4.29 -13.38
C GLY A 99 7.13 -4.87 -14.31
N GLU A 100 5.98 -5.25 -13.74
CA GLU A 100 4.83 -5.77 -14.47
C GLU A 100 3.65 -4.78 -14.42
N PRO A 101 2.75 -4.80 -15.41
CA PRO A 101 1.64 -3.86 -15.51
C PRO A 101 0.61 -4.03 -14.38
N PRO A 102 -0.37 -3.08 -14.27
CA PRO A 102 -1.51 -3.23 -13.37
C PRO A 102 -2.27 -4.57 -13.58
N PRO A 103 -2.84 -5.14 -12.51
CA PRO A 103 -2.87 -4.71 -11.12
C PRO A 103 -1.71 -5.25 -10.26
N THR A 104 -0.62 -5.76 -10.87
CA THR A 104 0.59 -6.12 -10.14
C THR A 104 1.25 -4.88 -9.54
N THR A 105 1.26 -3.81 -10.31
CA THR A 105 1.78 -2.48 -9.99
C THR A 105 0.66 -1.45 -10.12
N THR A 106 0.73 -0.34 -9.39
CA THR A 106 -0.20 0.78 -9.54
C THR A 106 -0.16 1.34 -10.96
N ASP A 107 -1.31 1.65 -11.53
CA ASP A 107 -1.41 2.29 -12.84
C ASP A 107 -0.74 3.68 -12.80
N PRO A 108 0.22 3.96 -13.70
CA PRO A 108 0.94 5.24 -13.71
C PRO A 108 0.00 6.44 -13.93
N ARG A 109 -1.15 6.26 -14.57
CA ARG A 109 -2.16 7.33 -14.73
C ARG A 109 -2.75 7.74 -13.37
N VAL A 110 -2.95 6.78 -12.45
CA VAL A 110 -3.43 7.06 -11.09
C VAL A 110 -2.34 7.78 -10.29
N VAL A 111 -1.08 7.32 -10.38
CA VAL A 111 0.05 7.98 -9.70
C VAL A 111 0.19 9.42 -10.17
N ARG A 112 0.16 9.67 -11.49
CA ARG A 112 0.22 11.02 -12.06
C ARG A 112 -0.93 11.90 -11.57
N ALA A 113 -2.16 11.39 -11.57
CA ALA A 113 -3.32 12.14 -11.13
C ALA A 113 -3.25 12.54 -9.65
N VAL A 114 -2.81 11.62 -8.77
CA VAL A 114 -2.62 11.88 -7.35
C VAL A 114 -1.49 12.88 -7.11
N ALA A 115 -0.35 12.71 -7.79
CA ALA A 115 0.79 13.62 -7.66
C ALA A 115 0.46 15.01 -8.22
N ALA A 116 -0.26 15.13 -9.32
CA ALA A 116 -0.74 16.40 -9.88
C ALA A 116 -1.71 17.11 -8.91
N LEU A 117 -2.64 16.35 -8.33
CA LEU A 117 -3.57 16.89 -7.33
C LEU A 117 -2.83 17.40 -6.10
N ALA A 118 -1.84 16.65 -5.58
CA ALA A 118 -1.00 17.10 -4.47
C ALA A 118 -0.18 18.35 -4.85
N LYS A 119 0.42 18.38 -6.06
CA LYS A 119 1.20 19.51 -6.57
C LYS A 119 0.39 20.80 -6.63
N ALA A 120 -0.87 20.72 -7.06
CA ALA A 120 -1.77 21.86 -7.14
C ALA A 120 -2.05 22.53 -5.77
N HIS A 121 -1.78 21.82 -4.65
CA HIS A 121 -1.93 22.34 -3.29
C HIS A 121 -0.62 22.89 -2.69
N GLY A 122 0.44 23.06 -3.46
CA GLY A 122 1.64 23.79 -3.09
C GLY A 122 2.49 23.12 -2.00
N PRO A 123 2.91 21.84 -2.14
CA PRO A 123 3.84 21.22 -1.21
C PRO A 123 5.20 21.91 -1.24
N ALA A 124 5.95 21.87 -0.12
CA ALA A 124 7.35 22.36 -0.07
C ALA A 124 8.26 21.49 -0.97
N SER A 125 8.02 20.18 -0.98
CA SER A 125 8.60 19.23 -1.93
C SER A 125 7.61 18.13 -2.25
N LEU A 126 7.74 17.55 -3.44
CA LEU A 126 6.92 16.42 -3.89
C LEU A 126 7.83 15.32 -4.42
N ALA A 127 7.67 14.12 -3.90
CA ALA A 127 8.35 12.92 -4.39
C ALA A 127 7.35 11.81 -4.70
N VAL A 128 7.74 10.93 -5.65
CA VAL A 128 7.08 9.65 -5.94
C VAL A 128 8.10 8.55 -5.73
N GLY A 129 7.81 7.57 -4.89
CA GLY A 129 8.80 6.54 -4.61
C GLY A 129 8.25 5.26 -3.99
N ASP A 130 8.99 4.17 -4.18
CA ASP A 130 8.72 2.84 -3.61
C ASP A 130 10.01 2.01 -3.50
N MET A 131 9.91 0.85 -2.87
CA MET A 131 10.87 -0.25 -3.01
C MET A 131 10.14 -1.52 -3.46
N SER A 132 10.64 -2.11 -4.53
CA SER A 132 10.15 -3.38 -5.09
C SER A 132 10.34 -4.54 -4.10
N ALA A 133 9.68 -5.67 -4.38
CA ALA A 133 9.94 -6.89 -3.62
C ALA A 133 11.43 -7.22 -3.67
N VAL A 134 12.01 -7.63 -2.53
CA VAL A 134 13.47 -7.83 -2.42
C VAL A 134 14.03 -8.79 -3.47
N LEU A 135 13.24 -9.81 -3.85
CA LEU A 135 13.63 -10.76 -4.92
C LEU A 135 13.59 -10.13 -6.33
N SER A 136 13.11 -8.90 -6.44
CA SER A 136 12.99 -8.15 -7.71
C SER A 136 13.88 -6.90 -7.75
N LEU A 137 14.79 -6.72 -6.77
CA LEU A 137 15.69 -5.57 -6.74
C LEU A 137 16.69 -5.60 -7.91
N PRO A 138 17.14 -4.45 -8.40
CA PRO A 138 16.88 -3.10 -7.90
C PRO A 138 15.54 -2.51 -8.37
N THR A 139 15.00 -1.52 -7.63
CA THR A 139 13.69 -0.92 -7.87
C THR A 139 13.64 0.02 -9.08
N ARG A 140 14.69 0.80 -9.32
CA ARG A 140 14.70 1.86 -10.35
C ARG A 140 14.29 1.37 -11.75
N PRO A 141 14.79 0.23 -12.26
CA PRO A 141 14.35 -0.30 -13.56
C PRO A 141 12.84 -0.59 -13.60
N HIS A 142 12.23 -0.95 -12.47
CA HIS A 142 10.80 -1.22 -12.39
C HIS A 142 9.98 0.06 -12.41
N LEU A 143 10.43 1.11 -11.71
CA LEU A 143 9.80 2.44 -11.78
C LEU A 143 9.80 2.99 -13.23
N GLU A 144 10.90 2.79 -13.96
CA GLU A 144 11.01 3.19 -15.36
C GLU A 144 10.09 2.34 -16.26
N LYS A 145 10.21 1.01 -16.19
CA LYS A 145 9.46 0.08 -17.05
C LYS A 145 7.95 0.24 -16.91
N THR A 146 7.45 0.51 -15.68
CA THR A 146 6.02 0.63 -15.40
C THR A 146 5.45 2.02 -15.72
N GLY A 147 6.27 2.99 -16.13
CA GLY A 147 5.87 4.36 -16.39
C GLY A 147 5.63 5.21 -15.12
N ILE A 148 5.86 4.66 -13.93
CA ILE A 148 5.69 5.41 -12.68
C ILE A 148 6.72 6.52 -12.53
N ALA A 149 7.97 6.27 -12.97
CA ALA A 149 9.00 7.30 -12.97
C ALA A 149 8.64 8.47 -13.90
N GLU A 150 8.13 8.16 -15.09
CA GLU A 150 7.65 9.17 -16.05
C GLU A 150 6.48 9.96 -15.45
N ALA A 151 5.47 9.28 -14.92
CA ALA A 151 4.31 9.90 -14.27
C ALA A 151 4.71 10.89 -13.15
N GLY A 152 5.75 10.56 -12.37
CA GLY A 152 6.31 11.47 -11.35
C GLY A 152 7.00 12.68 -11.97
N ARG A 153 7.86 12.48 -12.98
CA ARG A 153 8.61 13.56 -13.64
C ARG A 153 7.70 14.55 -14.37
N GLU A 154 6.64 14.08 -15.03
CA GLU A 154 5.67 14.94 -15.74
C GLU A 154 5.03 15.98 -14.83
N VAL A 155 4.85 15.68 -13.54
CA VAL A 155 4.32 16.62 -12.56
C VAL A 155 5.41 17.37 -11.77
N GLY A 156 6.69 17.16 -12.12
CA GLY A 156 7.84 17.76 -11.44
C GLY A 156 8.10 17.20 -10.05
N ALA A 157 7.74 15.94 -9.79
CA ALA A 157 8.08 15.23 -8.57
C ALA A 157 9.48 14.59 -8.68
N GLU A 158 10.19 14.52 -7.56
CA GLU A 158 11.38 13.69 -7.45
C GLU A 158 11.01 12.20 -7.49
N VAL A 159 11.80 11.37 -8.20
CA VAL A 159 11.55 9.92 -8.31
C VAL A 159 12.58 9.15 -7.47
N LEU A 160 12.07 8.43 -6.47
CA LEU A 160 12.88 7.76 -5.46
C LEU A 160 12.75 6.24 -5.55
N ALA A 161 13.86 5.53 -5.73
CA ALA A 161 13.97 4.11 -5.44
C ALA A 161 14.52 3.97 -4.03
N PHE A 162 13.72 3.46 -3.08
CA PHE A 162 14.09 3.50 -1.66
C PHE A 162 15.28 2.59 -1.31
N ASP A 163 15.54 1.56 -2.11
CA ASP A 163 16.73 0.70 -1.99
C ASP A 163 18.06 1.42 -2.33
N GLU A 164 18.00 2.55 -3.03
CA GLU A 164 19.14 3.42 -3.32
C GLU A 164 19.34 4.52 -2.26
N GLY A 165 18.37 4.72 -1.37
CA GLY A 165 18.35 5.79 -0.37
C GLY A 165 18.84 5.37 1.01
N GLU A 166 18.76 6.31 1.94
CA GLU A 166 19.10 6.08 3.34
C GLU A 166 17.94 5.45 4.12
N TRP A 167 18.29 4.82 5.25
CA TRP A 167 17.37 4.19 6.17
C TRP A 167 17.44 4.82 7.54
N VAL A 168 16.33 4.82 8.26
CA VAL A 168 16.26 5.11 9.69
C VAL A 168 15.77 3.86 10.42
N LYS A 169 16.23 3.69 11.66
CA LYS A 169 15.79 2.62 12.54
C LYS A 169 14.80 3.17 13.54
N VAL A 170 13.65 2.50 13.68
CA VAL A 170 12.64 2.87 14.68
C VAL A 170 12.22 1.66 15.52
N HIS A 171 11.76 1.92 16.73
CA HIS A 171 11.17 0.93 17.63
C HIS A 171 9.69 1.31 17.85
N PRO A 172 8.77 0.81 17.01
CA PRO A 172 7.36 1.16 17.13
C PRO A 172 6.77 0.67 18.46
N PRO A 173 5.88 1.43 19.10
CA PRO A 173 5.22 1.00 20.34
C PRO A 173 4.14 -0.04 20.07
N LYS A 174 3.76 -0.83 21.08
CA LYS A 174 2.64 -1.79 21.07
C LYS A 174 2.74 -2.93 20.06
N VAL A 175 3.90 -3.14 19.45
CA VAL A 175 4.17 -4.21 18.48
C VAL A 175 4.70 -5.46 19.18
N GLU A 176 4.39 -6.62 18.59
CA GLU A 176 4.82 -7.93 19.05
C GLU A 176 5.92 -8.52 18.16
N TYR A 177 5.75 -8.38 16.85
CA TYR A 177 6.64 -8.92 15.82
C TYR A 177 7.61 -7.87 15.28
N ALA A 178 7.12 -6.69 14.88
CA ALA A 178 7.92 -5.65 14.22
C ALA A 178 8.64 -4.72 15.23
N LYS A 179 9.37 -5.30 16.19
CA LYS A 179 10.02 -4.56 17.30
C LYS A 179 11.13 -3.60 16.85
N THR A 180 11.77 -3.91 15.73
CA THR A 180 12.77 -3.05 15.08
C THR A 180 12.43 -2.96 13.62
N VAL A 181 12.20 -1.74 13.12
CA VAL A 181 11.86 -1.49 11.72
C VAL A 181 12.88 -0.52 11.13
N TYR A 182 13.42 -0.88 9.97
CA TYR A 182 14.23 0.00 9.16
C TYR A 182 13.34 0.61 8.08
N VAL A 183 13.11 1.91 8.19
CA VAL A 183 12.20 2.67 7.31
C VAL A 183 13.04 3.48 6.32
N ALA A 184 12.63 3.54 5.06
CA ALA A 184 13.23 4.47 4.10
C ALA A 184 13.15 5.91 4.63
N ARG A 185 14.29 6.63 4.68
CA ARG A 185 14.35 8.00 5.22
C ARG A 185 13.31 8.92 4.60
N ALA A 186 13.13 8.84 3.26
CA ALA A 186 12.14 9.63 2.55
C ALA A 186 10.70 9.39 3.04
N ALA A 187 10.36 8.13 3.42
CA ALA A 187 9.04 7.81 3.96
C ALA A 187 8.89 8.22 5.43
N HIS A 188 9.98 8.16 6.21
CA HIS A 188 10.00 8.60 7.60
C HIS A 188 9.87 10.12 7.74
N GLU A 189 10.55 10.88 6.89
CA GLU A 189 10.58 12.33 6.91
C GLU A 189 9.41 12.99 6.19
N ALA A 190 8.59 12.21 5.45
CA ALA A 190 7.42 12.74 4.78
C ALA A 190 6.39 13.27 5.79
N GLU A 191 6.10 14.58 5.74
CA GLU A 191 5.08 15.22 6.57
C GLU A 191 3.68 14.87 6.08
N ARG A 192 3.56 14.55 4.78
CA ARG A 192 2.34 14.00 4.17
C ARG A 192 2.73 12.82 3.28
N LEU A 193 2.29 11.65 3.69
CA LEU A 193 2.46 10.41 2.92
C LEU A 193 1.11 10.02 2.33
N ILE A 194 1.02 10.04 1.00
CA ILE A 194 -0.14 9.59 0.23
C ILE A 194 0.18 8.22 -0.34
N SER A 195 -0.52 7.19 0.14
CA SER A 195 -0.37 5.83 -0.34
C SER A 195 -1.29 5.58 -1.54
N VAL A 196 -0.76 4.98 -2.61
CA VAL A 196 -1.52 4.62 -3.81
C VAL A 196 -1.45 3.11 -4.04
N PRO A 197 -2.13 2.32 -3.18
CA PRO A 197 -2.14 0.87 -3.28
C PRO A 197 -3.03 0.37 -4.43
N VAL A 198 -2.93 -0.92 -4.71
CA VAL A 198 -3.83 -1.67 -5.60
C VAL A 198 -4.64 -2.67 -4.80
N ILE A 199 -5.83 -3.04 -5.29
CA ILE A 199 -6.67 -4.09 -4.72
C ILE A 199 -6.18 -5.43 -5.27
N LYS A 200 -5.60 -6.29 -4.43
CA LYS A 200 -5.14 -7.60 -4.88
C LYS A 200 -5.12 -8.68 -3.81
N THR A 201 -5.35 -9.92 -4.23
CA THR A 201 -5.07 -11.12 -3.44
C THR A 201 -3.56 -11.33 -3.26
N HIS A 202 -3.17 -12.11 -2.25
CA HIS A 202 -1.77 -12.34 -1.93
C HIS A 202 -1.55 -13.72 -1.28
N ARG A 203 -0.69 -14.56 -1.86
CA ARG A 203 -0.46 -15.95 -1.43
C ARG A 203 0.08 -16.12 -0.01
N SER A 204 0.85 -15.17 0.50
CA SER A 204 1.46 -15.26 1.84
C SER A 204 0.88 -14.27 2.85
N ALA A 205 -0.09 -13.43 2.46
CA ALA A 205 -0.65 -12.40 3.33
C ALA A 205 -2.14 -12.20 3.08
N SER A 206 -2.83 -13.19 2.53
CA SER A 206 -4.24 -13.23 2.15
C SER A 206 -4.62 -12.16 1.12
N PHE A 207 -4.36 -10.90 1.37
CA PHE A 207 -4.62 -9.76 0.49
C PHE A 207 -3.56 -8.67 0.62
N SER A 208 -3.65 -7.68 -0.23
CA SER A 208 -2.81 -6.48 -0.23
C SER A 208 -3.65 -5.29 -0.67
N CYS A 209 -3.68 -4.23 0.16
CA CYS A 209 -4.16 -2.91 -0.19
C CYS A 209 -3.48 -1.87 0.73
N ALA A 210 -4.21 -1.14 1.58
CA ALA A 210 -3.70 -0.02 2.37
C ALA A 210 -2.59 -0.42 3.35
N LEU A 211 -2.88 -1.33 4.31
CA LEU A 211 -1.92 -1.74 5.33
C LEU A 211 -0.64 -2.32 4.71
N LYS A 212 -0.81 -3.19 3.72
CA LYS A 212 0.34 -3.89 3.16
C LYS A 212 1.17 -3.04 2.19
N ASN A 213 0.65 -1.93 1.68
CA ASN A 213 1.44 -1.06 0.82
C ASN A 213 2.63 -0.42 1.55
N THR A 214 2.57 -0.26 2.87
CA THR A 214 3.67 0.25 3.70
C THR A 214 4.90 -0.66 3.70
N VAL A 215 4.75 -1.94 3.34
CA VAL A 215 5.85 -2.90 3.20
C VAL A 215 6.90 -2.42 2.18
N GLY A 216 6.53 -1.64 1.16
CA GLY A 216 7.47 -1.02 0.23
C GLY A 216 8.32 0.10 0.85
N CYS A 217 7.97 0.59 2.04
CA CYS A 217 8.76 1.60 2.76
C CYS A 217 9.80 1.01 3.71
N VAL A 218 9.86 -0.32 3.89
CA VAL A 218 10.75 -0.94 4.87
C VAL A 218 11.81 -1.83 4.22
N HIS A 219 13.00 -1.85 4.83
CA HIS A 219 14.16 -2.60 4.40
C HIS A 219 13.90 -4.11 4.29
N GLY A 220 14.74 -4.81 3.54
CA GLY A 220 14.70 -6.27 3.40
C GLY A 220 14.69 -7.04 4.71
N LYS A 221 15.28 -6.50 5.78
CA LYS A 221 15.22 -7.08 7.14
C LYS A 221 13.84 -7.12 7.76
N ASN A 222 12.87 -6.36 7.22
CA ASN A 222 11.48 -6.33 7.69
C ASN A 222 10.51 -6.94 6.67
N LYS A 223 10.91 -8.04 6.02
CA LYS A 223 10.11 -8.79 5.04
C LYS A 223 9.66 -10.14 5.64
N PRO A 224 8.85 -10.94 4.93
CA PRO A 224 8.22 -12.16 5.47
C PRO A 224 9.15 -13.10 6.23
N TRP A 225 10.36 -13.28 5.75
CA TRP A 225 11.34 -14.18 6.38
C TRP A 225 11.80 -13.75 7.78
N ALA A 226 11.64 -12.47 8.14
CA ALA A 226 11.97 -11.99 9.48
C ALA A 226 10.94 -12.41 10.54
N TYR A 227 9.71 -12.72 10.12
CA TYR A 227 8.57 -12.92 11.02
C TYR A 227 8.02 -14.34 11.02
N GLY A 228 8.47 -15.19 10.09
CA GLY A 228 7.94 -16.53 9.91
C GLY A 228 6.51 -16.53 9.33
N ASN A 229 5.94 -17.73 9.18
CA ASN A 229 4.63 -17.88 8.54
C ASN A 229 3.50 -17.26 9.39
N ASP A 230 3.50 -17.48 10.69
CA ASP A 230 2.43 -17.03 11.58
C ASP A 230 2.57 -15.55 11.98
N GLY A 231 3.79 -15.00 11.92
CA GLY A 231 4.08 -13.62 12.28
C GLY A 231 3.95 -12.62 11.14
N TRP A 232 3.89 -13.07 9.88
CA TRP A 232 3.93 -12.17 8.75
C TRP A 232 2.68 -11.29 8.61
N GLU A 233 1.48 -11.86 8.65
CA GLU A 233 0.25 -11.08 8.51
C GLU A 233 0.04 -10.07 9.66
N PRO A 234 0.22 -10.43 10.95
CA PRO A 234 0.19 -9.43 12.01
C PRO A 234 1.32 -8.40 11.90
N ALA A 235 2.54 -8.80 11.48
CA ALA A 235 3.64 -7.86 11.26
C ALA A 235 3.32 -6.82 10.18
N VAL A 236 2.59 -7.17 9.12
CA VAL A 236 2.13 -6.20 8.10
C VAL A 236 1.33 -5.07 8.74
N ALA A 237 0.40 -5.38 9.64
CA ALA A 237 -0.32 -4.34 10.38
C ALA A 237 0.61 -3.54 11.30
N GLU A 238 1.54 -4.20 11.99
CA GLU A 238 2.49 -3.57 12.90
C GLU A 238 3.48 -2.62 12.20
N LEU A 239 3.85 -2.89 10.95
CA LEU A 239 4.69 -1.97 10.16
C LEU A 239 4.04 -0.60 9.98
N ASN A 240 2.71 -0.51 10.04
CA ASN A 240 1.99 0.76 10.03
C ASN A 240 2.15 1.58 11.33
N MET A 241 2.75 1.01 12.37
CA MET A 241 3.19 1.77 13.54
C MET A 241 4.53 2.48 13.31
N ALA A 242 5.28 2.14 12.26
CA ALA A 242 6.52 2.77 11.84
C ALA A 242 6.35 3.68 10.61
N VAL A 243 5.48 3.27 9.66
CA VAL A 243 5.19 3.99 8.41
C VAL A 243 3.72 4.35 8.38
N ARG A 244 3.39 5.63 8.31
CA ARG A 244 2.02 6.13 8.59
C ARG A 244 1.49 7.00 7.47
N PRO A 245 0.85 6.39 6.44
CA PRO A 245 0.15 7.14 5.41
C PRO A 245 -1.00 7.98 6.01
N HIS A 246 -1.22 9.15 5.43
CA HIS A 246 -2.24 10.10 5.85
C HIS A 246 -3.48 10.06 4.93
N LEU A 247 -3.29 9.59 3.69
CA LEU A 247 -4.34 9.42 2.69
C LEU A 247 -4.02 8.18 1.87
N PHE A 248 -5.05 7.41 1.57
CA PHE A 248 -5.02 6.29 0.65
C PHE A 248 -5.87 6.65 -0.57
N VAL A 249 -5.27 6.60 -1.76
CA VAL A 249 -5.98 6.69 -3.04
C VAL A 249 -5.73 5.37 -3.76
N VAL A 250 -6.71 4.51 -3.72
CA VAL A 250 -6.59 3.12 -4.17
C VAL A 250 -6.85 3.02 -5.66
N ASP A 251 -5.91 2.45 -6.38
CA ASP A 251 -6.09 2.01 -7.76
C ASP A 251 -6.92 0.72 -7.79
N GLY A 252 -8.17 0.87 -8.18
CA GLY A 252 -9.13 -0.19 -8.43
C GLY A 252 -9.59 -0.18 -9.88
N LEU A 253 -8.79 0.33 -10.84
CA LEU A 253 -9.11 0.21 -12.26
C LEU A 253 -9.18 -1.25 -12.67
N GLN A 254 -8.26 -2.04 -12.18
CA GLN A 254 -8.27 -3.49 -12.19
C GLN A 254 -8.00 -4.03 -10.79
N SER A 255 -8.65 -5.12 -10.41
CA SER A 255 -8.41 -5.80 -9.12
C SER A 255 -7.96 -7.22 -9.36
N MET A 256 -6.92 -7.67 -8.65
CA MET A 256 -6.49 -9.08 -8.69
C MET A 256 -7.31 -9.87 -7.68
N VAL A 257 -8.10 -10.82 -8.16
CA VAL A 257 -9.09 -11.56 -7.35
C VAL A 257 -8.69 -13.00 -7.06
N GLN A 258 -7.59 -13.47 -7.66
CA GLN A 258 -7.00 -14.78 -7.39
C GLN A 258 -5.49 -14.74 -7.61
N GLY A 259 -4.70 -15.42 -6.77
CA GLY A 259 -3.24 -15.48 -6.89
C GLY A 259 -2.51 -14.35 -6.15
N GLY A 260 -1.62 -13.64 -6.84
CA GLY A 260 -0.83 -12.52 -6.31
C GLY A 260 0.37 -12.93 -5.43
N PRO A 261 1.32 -12.02 -5.22
CA PRO A 261 1.33 -10.60 -5.64
C PRO A 261 1.91 -10.33 -7.03
N TRP A 262 2.60 -11.30 -7.66
CA TRP A 262 3.34 -11.11 -8.92
C TRP A 262 2.50 -11.44 -10.16
N SER A 263 1.59 -12.39 -10.03
CA SER A 263 0.68 -12.80 -11.09
C SER A 263 -0.59 -13.39 -10.50
N GLY A 264 -1.69 -13.24 -11.21
CA GLY A 264 -2.99 -13.74 -10.77
C GLY A 264 -4.09 -13.39 -11.77
N GLU A 265 -5.31 -13.79 -11.45
CA GLU A 265 -6.47 -13.40 -12.22
C GLU A 265 -6.89 -11.99 -11.85
N ALA A 266 -7.00 -11.13 -12.85
CA ALA A 266 -7.46 -9.75 -12.72
C ALA A 266 -8.84 -9.55 -13.33
N VAL A 267 -9.62 -8.67 -12.74
CA VAL A 267 -10.94 -8.25 -13.25
C VAL A 267 -10.99 -6.73 -13.40
N PRO A 268 -11.65 -6.20 -14.43
CA PRO A 268 -11.84 -4.77 -14.59
C PRO A 268 -12.90 -4.29 -13.60
N THR A 269 -12.46 -3.70 -12.48
CA THR A 269 -13.38 -3.08 -11.50
C THR A 269 -13.69 -1.63 -11.81
N GLY A 270 -12.80 -0.92 -12.50
CA GLY A 270 -13.03 0.41 -13.06
C GLY A 270 -13.34 1.49 -12.03
N ILE A 271 -12.77 1.40 -10.84
CA ILE A 271 -13.03 2.31 -9.72
C ILE A 271 -11.75 2.95 -9.19
N ILE A 272 -11.92 4.10 -8.54
CA ILE A 272 -10.92 4.70 -7.64
C ILE A 272 -11.55 4.82 -6.26
N MET A 273 -10.79 4.45 -5.21
CA MET A 273 -11.24 4.68 -3.83
C MET A 273 -10.34 5.72 -3.15
N ALA A 274 -10.90 6.46 -2.18
CA ALA A 274 -10.12 7.35 -1.32
C ALA A 274 -10.58 7.27 0.14
N SER A 275 -9.64 7.28 1.08
CA SER A 275 -9.91 7.32 2.53
C SER A 275 -8.67 7.77 3.30
N GLY A 276 -8.86 8.32 4.50
CA GLY A 276 -7.77 8.55 5.46
C GLY A 276 -7.60 7.41 6.49
N ASP A 277 -8.37 6.34 6.38
CA ASP A 277 -8.41 5.24 7.33
C ASP A 277 -7.94 3.94 6.66
N PRO A 278 -6.81 3.34 7.07
CA PRO A 278 -6.30 2.11 6.45
C PRO A 278 -7.20 0.91 6.68
N ILE A 279 -7.86 0.80 7.84
CA ILE A 279 -8.74 -0.34 8.14
C ILE A 279 -10.02 -0.24 7.30
N ALA A 280 -10.67 0.94 7.29
CA ALA A 280 -11.85 1.17 6.46
C ALA A 280 -11.55 0.94 4.97
N THR A 281 -10.38 1.38 4.49
CA THR A 281 -9.92 1.12 3.12
C THR A 281 -9.79 -0.37 2.83
N ASP A 282 -9.12 -1.11 3.72
CA ASP A 282 -8.84 -2.53 3.52
C ASP A 282 -10.08 -3.41 3.65
N VAL A 283 -11.02 -3.12 4.58
CA VAL A 283 -12.28 -3.90 4.67
C VAL A 283 -13.16 -3.69 3.44
N VAL A 284 -13.17 -2.49 2.85
CA VAL A 284 -13.87 -2.23 1.59
C VAL A 284 -13.19 -2.94 0.42
N ALA A 285 -11.86 -2.91 0.33
CA ALA A 285 -11.09 -3.67 -0.67
C ALA A 285 -11.33 -5.19 -0.55
N LEU A 286 -11.37 -5.71 0.68
CA LEU A 286 -11.75 -7.12 0.94
C LEU A 286 -13.19 -7.42 0.53
N GLY A 287 -14.12 -6.49 0.74
CA GLY A 287 -15.50 -6.58 0.26
C GLY A 287 -15.58 -6.73 -1.25
N ILE A 288 -14.72 -6.01 -1.99
CA ILE A 288 -14.57 -6.13 -3.45
C ILE A 288 -14.01 -7.51 -3.83
N ILE A 289 -12.92 -7.97 -3.22
CA ILE A 289 -12.35 -9.30 -3.51
C ILE A 289 -13.37 -10.41 -3.23
N LYS A 290 -14.13 -10.33 -2.14
CA LYS A 290 -15.18 -11.30 -1.78
C LYS A 290 -16.34 -11.32 -2.78
N ALA A 291 -16.67 -10.20 -3.41
CA ALA A 291 -17.72 -10.14 -4.43
C ALA A 291 -17.45 -11.08 -5.62
N PHE A 292 -16.17 -11.34 -5.91
CA PHE A 292 -15.76 -12.28 -6.96
C PHE A 292 -15.63 -13.73 -6.48
N GLY A 293 -15.50 -13.98 -5.17
CA GLY A 293 -15.55 -15.31 -4.58
C GLY A 293 -14.44 -16.30 -4.98
N ARG A 294 -13.26 -15.80 -5.46
CA ARG A 294 -12.23 -16.65 -6.11
C ARG A 294 -10.99 -16.90 -5.28
N TRP A 295 -10.95 -16.46 -4.02
CA TRP A 295 -9.74 -16.57 -3.17
C TRP A 295 -10.08 -17.02 -1.75
N ASP A 296 -9.88 -18.31 -1.46
CA ASP A 296 -10.29 -18.96 -0.20
C ASP A 296 -9.70 -18.30 1.03
N MET A 297 -8.46 -17.80 0.97
CA MET A 297 -7.84 -17.09 2.12
C MET A 297 -8.62 -15.83 2.53
N VAL A 298 -9.42 -15.25 1.62
CA VAL A 298 -10.28 -14.10 1.90
C VAL A 298 -11.73 -14.54 2.09
N THR A 299 -12.26 -15.46 1.28
CA THR A 299 -13.68 -15.83 1.30
C THR A 299 -14.07 -16.67 2.49
N SER A 300 -13.15 -17.46 3.06
CA SER A 300 -13.37 -18.33 4.23
C SER A 300 -13.58 -17.58 5.56
N LYS A 301 -13.34 -16.26 5.60
CA LYS A 301 -13.45 -15.43 6.81
C LYS A 301 -14.27 -14.18 6.54
N GLY A 302 -14.81 -13.56 7.60
CA GLY A 302 -15.32 -12.18 7.53
C GLY A 302 -14.22 -11.20 7.16
N VAL A 303 -14.57 -10.07 6.56
CA VAL A 303 -13.56 -9.03 6.23
C VAL A 303 -12.91 -8.47 7.49
N TRP A 304 -13.69 -8.34 8.57
CA TRP A 304 -13.23 -7.90 9.89
C TRP A 304 -12.41 -8.95 10.65
N ASP A 305 -12.48 -10.23 10.24
CA ASP A 305 -11.76 -11.36 10.85
C ASP A 305 -10.42 -11.68 10.19
N GLN A 306 -10.05 -10.96 9.14
CA GLN A 306 -8.73 -11.11 8.54
C GLN A 306 -7.63 -10.70 9.52
N VAL A 307 -6.53 -11.45 9.54
CA VAL A 307 -5.46 -11.30 10.55
C VAL A 307 -4.88 -9.88 10.55
N GLN A 308 -4.60 -9.32 9.38
CA GLN A 308 -4.10 -7.95 9.24
C GLN A 308 -5.10 -6.92 9.83
N ILE A 309 -6.39 -7.09 9.56
CA ILE A 309 -7.46 -6.21 10.05
C ILE A 309 -7.57 -6.27 11.56
N ARG A 310 -7.71 -7.46 12.14
CA ARG A 310 -7.81 -7.64 13.59
C ARG A 310 -6.60 -7.06 14.32
N ARG A 311 -5.38 -7.29 13.80
CA ARG A 311 -4.17 -6.72 14.39
C ARG A 311 -4.14 -5.21 14.25
N GLY A 312 -4.54 -4.67 13.10
CA GLY A 312 -4.62 -3.22 12.87
C GLY A 312 -5.61 -2.53 13.81
N ILE A 313 -6.78 -3.13 14.04
CA ILE A 313 -7.78 -2.64 15.02
C ILE A 313 -7.18 -2.64 16.44
N ALA A 314 -6.54 -3.72 16.85
CA ALA A 314 -5.90 -3.82 18.17
C ALA A 314 -4.79 -2.77 18.40
N LEU A 315 -4.16 -2.28 17.33
CA LEU A 315 -3.17 -1.21 17.35
C LEU A 315 -3.79 0.20 17.29
N GLY A 316 -5.09 0.32 17.04
CA GLY A 316 -5.79 1.59 16.88
C GLY A 316 -5.49 2.29 15.56
N LEU A 317 -5.26 1.54 14.48
CA LEU A 317 -4.90 2.10 13.18
C LEU A 317 -6.09 2.71 12.42
N GLY A 318 -7.32 2.40 12.78
CA GLY A 318 -8.52 2.89 12.09
C GLY A 318 -9.81 2.33 12.68
N ALA A 319 -10.86 2.29 11.86
CA ALA A 319 -12.20 1.83 12.24
C ALA A 319 -12.16 0.41 12.83
N GLY A 320 -12.95 0.21 13.90
CA GLY A 320 -13.03 -1.07 14.62
C GLY A 320 -14.24 -1.92 14.27
N ALA A 321 -15.26 -1.33 13.62
CA ALA A 321 -16.53 -1.97 13.32
C ALA A 321 -17.23 -1.35 12.10
N PRO A 322 -18.24 -2.04 11.51
CA PRO A 322 -18.94 -1.53 10.32
C PRO A 322 -19.62 -0.17 10.52
N ASP A 323 -20.17 0.10 11.71
CA ASP A 323 -20.84 1.36 12.02
C ASP A 323 -19.90 2.58 12.13
N GLU A 324 -18.59 2.35 12.16
CA GLU A 324 -17.55 3.38 12.08
C GLU A 324 -17.10 3.70 10.63
N VAL A 325 -17.69 3.06 9.63
CA VAL A 325 -17.37 3.27 8.21
C VAL A 325 -18.58 3.83 7.46
N GLU A 326 -18.35 4.81 6.59
CA GLU A 326 -19.35 5.36 5.70
C GLU A 326 -18.85 5.36 4.26
N LEU A 327 -19.62 4.73 3.36
CA LEU A 327 -19.35 4.76 1.92
C LEU A 327 -20.01 5.98 1.29
N VAL A 328 -19.20 6.76 0.59
CA VAL A 328 -19.65 7.86 -0.29
C VAL A 328 -19.28 7.51 -1.73
N THR A 329 -20.24 7.51 -2.64
CA THR A 329 -20.06 6.94 -3.97
C THR A 329 -20.49 7.90 -5.06
N ASP A 330 -19.85 7.83 -6.22
CA ASP A 330 -20.25 8.53 -7.42
C ASP A 330 -20.01 7.70 -8.68
N ASP A 331 -20.92 7.80 -9.65
CA ASP A 331 -20.81 7.15 -10.95
C ASP A 331 -20.74 8.22 -12.05
N LEU A 332 -19.53 8.45 -12.54
CA LEU A 332 -19.26 9.44 -13.60
C LEU A 332 -19.58 8.91 -15.01
N THR A 333 -20.03 7.66 -15.13
CA THR A 333 -20.43 7.06 -16.42
C THR A 333 -21.91 7.32 -16.76
N GLY A 334 -22.68 7.77 -15.78
CA GLY A 334 -24.12 8.05 -15.95
C GLY A 334 -25.04 6.86 -15.64
N GLY A 335 -24.57 5.84 -14.96
CA GLY A 335 -25.37 4.72 -14.47
C GLY A 335 -24.90 3.35 -14.97
N ASP A 336 -23.84 2.82 -14.35
CA ASP A 336 -23.33 1.48 -14.64
C ASP A 336 -24.03 0.44 -13.74
N PRO A 337 -24.86 -0.48 -14.28
CA PRO A 337 -25.52 -1.52 -13.48
C PRO A 337 -24.55 -2.45 -12.76
N HIS A 338 -23.35 -2.69 -13.33
CA HIS A 338 -22.33 -3.50 -12.69
C HIS A 338 -21.77 -2.80 -11.46
N PHE A 339 -21.61 -1.47 -11.49
CA PHE A 339 -21.20 -0.71 -10.33
C PHE A 339 -22.24 -0.75 -9.21
N VAL A 340 -23.51 -0.62 -9.54
CA VAL A 340 -24.62 -0.76 -8.56
C VAL A 340 -24.57 -2.13 -7.87
N THR A 341 -24.39 -3.21 -8.64
CA THR A 341 -24.26 -4.58 -8.11
C THR A 341 -23.03 -4.71 -7.22
N LEU A 342 -21.88 -4.20 -7.66
CA LEU A 342 -20.63 -4.24 -6.89
C LEU A 342 -20.79 -3.49 -5.56
N LEU A 343 -21.44 -2.32 -5.53
CA LEU A 343 -21.70 -1.57 -4.31
C LEU A 343 -22.60 -2.35 -3.32
N ALA A 344 -23.63 -3.03 -3.82
CA ALA A 344 -24.48 -3.88 -3.00
C ALA A 344 -23.71 -5.03 -2.38
N ASP A 345 -22.84 -5.68 -3.15
CA ASP A 345 -21.96 -6.75 -2.68
C ASP A 345 -20.94 -6.24 -1.64
N ILE A 346 -20.34 -5.09 -1.87
CA ILE A 346 -19.42 -4.46 -0.90
C ILE A 346 -20.16 -4.21 0.42
N ARG A 347 -21.33 -3.54 0.39
CA ARG A 347 -22.12 -3.25 1.59
C ARG A 347 -22.43 -4.53 2.37
N ARG A 348 -22.92 -5.57 1.69
CA ARG A 348 -23.22 -6.87 2.30
C ARG A 348 -21.96 -7.52 2.91
N ASN A 349 -20.84 -7.57 2.17
CA ASN A 349 -19.62 -8.23 2.61
C ASN A 349 -18.94 -7.52 3.78
N VAL A 350 -19.07 -6.19 3.86
CA VAL A 350 -18.50 -5.36 4.94
C VAL A 350 -19.46 -5.23 6.11
N GLY A 351 -20.78 -5.45 5.91
CA GLY A 351 -21.83 -5.27 6.92
C GLY A 351 -22.26 -3.80 7.06
N LEU A 352 -22.24 -3.04 5.96
CA LEU A 352 -22.71 -1.64 5.94
C LEU A 352 -24.20 -1.59 5.60
N HIS A 353 -24.94 -0.77 6.33
CA HIS A 353 -26.39 -0.56 6.16
C HIS A 353 -26.68 0.70 5.36
#